data_7502b8e4397089e414f4e7019c2160fe
#
_entry.id   7502b8e4397089e414f4e7019c2160fe
#
_cell.length_a   1.000
_cell.length_b   1.000
_cell.length_c   1.000
_cell.angle_alpha   90.00
_cell.angle_beta   90.00
_cell.angle_gamma   90.00
#
_symmetry.space_group_name_H-M   'P 1'
#
loop_
_entity.id
_entity.type
_entity.pdbx_description
1 polymer ?
#
loop_
_entity_poly.entity_id
_entity_poly.type
_entity_poly.pdbx_seq_one_letter_code
_entity_poly.pdbx_strand_id
1 'polypeptide(L)'
;MDLRVVKTKKVIREAFLSLRQDYPLEKVKVTDICRIALINKSTFYKYYVDIYALSEELEEEVIQNFWDGFTEKDCLIYDPKQFFKGLQNSVQTNLDTLLPLYQDRISIFFTKMEKKLKEYYASFARSEEEEIQLSFLIIGTLHTFQNYRNSKKFTAEVIEESLAHIIENIFCVERKPLPESEENKMLHDHQTEGRS
;
A
#
# COMPACT_ATOMS: atom_id res chain seq x y z
N MET A 1 16.73 16.59 14.37
CA MET A 1 16.08 15.39 14.94
C MET A 1 17.06 14.68 15.87
N ASP A 2 16.71 14.38 17.12
CA ASP A 2 17.63 13.76 18.09
C ASP A 2 17.94 12.31 17.67
N LEU A 3 19.21 12.00 17.42
CA LEU A 3 19.68 10.66 17.01
C LEU A 3 19.32 9.56 18.00
N ARG A 4 19.19 9.90 19.29
CA ARG A 4 18.75 8.95 20.33
C ARG A 4 17.29 8.52 20.11
N VAL A 5 16.42 9.47 19.76
CA VAL A 5 15.00 9.20 19.45
C VAL A 5 14.91 8.25 18.27
N VAL A 6 15.62 8.56 17.17
CA VAL A 6 15.62 7.74 15.96
C VAL A 6 16.09 6.31 16.26
N LYS A 7 17.21 6.16 16.97
CA LYS A 7 17.75 4.83 17.32
C LYS A 7 16.77 4.06 18.22
N THR A 8 16.17 4.72 19.20
CA THR A 8 15.22 4.05 20.13
C THR A 8 13.95 3.62 19.40
N LYS A 9 13.35 4.49 18.59
CA LYS A 9 12.20 4.11 17.76
C LYS A 9 12.54 2.95 16.83
N LYS A 10 13.71 2.94 16.20
CA LYS A 10 14.16 1.87 15.32
C LYS A 10 14.18 0.51 16.03
N VAL A 11 14.82 0.39 17.19
CA VAL A 11 14.88 -0.90 17.90
C VAL A 11 13.52 -1.37 18.41
N ILE A 12 12.62 -0.45 18.80
CA ILE A 12 11.24 -0.78 19.18
C ILE A 12 10.49 -1.37 17.97
N ARG A 13 10.60 -0.74 16.80
CA ARG A 13 9.95 -1.16 15.54
C ARG A 13 10.46 -2.52 15.07
N GLU A 14 11.77 -2.72 15.08
CA GLU A 14 12.40 -4.01 14.71
C GLU A 14 11.94 -5.14 15.64
N ALA A 15 11.91 -4.90 16.95
CA ALA A 15 11.42 -5.86 17.94
C ALA A 15 9.93 -6.19 17.74
N PHE A 16 9.10 -5.19 17.44
CA PHE A 16 7.68 -5.38 17.14
C PHE A 16 7.49 -6.21 15.86
N LEU A 17 8.15 -5.84 14.76
CA LEU A 17 8.05 -6.57 13.49
C LEU A 17 8.53 -8.02 13.61
N SER A 18 9.58 -8.27 14.40
CA SER A 18 10.04 -9.64 14.68
C SER A 18 8.97 -10.45 15.40
N LEU A 19 8.30 -9.88 16.42
CA LEU A 19 7.19 -10.56 17.11
C LEU A 19 5.98 -10.78 16.20
N ARG A 20 5.72 -9.85 15.29
CA ARG A 20 4.61 -9.95 14.34
C ARG A 20 4.81 -11.02 13.27
N GLN A 21 6.02 -11.55 13.07
CA GLN A 21 6.24 -12.72 12.22
C GLN A 21 5.57 -13.98 12.79
N ASP A 22 5.55 -14.11 14.12
CA ASP A 22 5.10 -15.32 14.80
C ASP A 22 3.72 -15.15 15.47
N TYR A 23 3.33 -13.93 15.81
CA TYR A 23 2.16 -13.65 16.63
C TYR A 23 1.20 -12.64 15.97
N PRO A 24 -0.12 -12.86 16.04
CA PRO A 24 -1.11 -11.86 15.68
C PRO A 24 -1.02 -10.66 16.64
N LEU A 25 -1.47 -9.48 16.19
CA LEU A 25 -1.29 -8.22 16.92
C LEU A 25 -1.77 -8.29 18.37
N GLU A 26 -2.90 -8.93 18.60
CA GLU A 26 -3.55 -9.03 19.92
C GLU A 26 -2.74 -9.87 20.93
N LYS A 27 -1.80 -10.68 20.47
CA LYS A 27 -0.90 -11.50 21.30
C LYS A 27 0.44 -10.83 21.60
N VAL A 28 0.80 -9.77 20.87
CA VAL A 28 2.04 -9.01 21.11
C VAL A 28 1.91 -8.23 22.41
N LYS A 29 2.94 -8.30 23.24
CA LYS A 29 2.98 -7.58 24.53
C LYS A 29 4.11 -6.56 24.58
N VAL A 30 3.85 -5.39 25.16
CA VAL A 30 4.89 -4.36 25.40
C VAL A 30 6.10 -4.93 26.13
N THR A 31 5.88 -5.88 27.08
CA THR A 31 6.98 -6.55 27.78
C THR A 31 7.93 -7.30 26.89
N ASP A 32 7.41 -7.97 25.86
CA ASP A 32 8.22 -8.76 24.92
C ASP A 32 8.99 -7.84 23.98
N ILE A 33 8.35 -6.77 23.49
CA ILE A 33 9.02 -5.72 22.72
C ILE A 33 10.18 -5.13 23.53
N CYS A 34 9.93 -4.73 24.79
CA CYS A 34 10.95 -4.15 25.65
C CYS A 34 12.12 -5.11 25.91
N ARG A 35 11.84 -6.40 26.06
CA ARG A 35 12.86 -7.44 26.25
C ARG A 35 13.75 -7.60 25.03
N ILE A 36 13.17 -7.65 23.83
CA ILE A 36 13.90 -7.78 22.56
C ILE A 36 14.68 -6.49 22.24
N ALA A 37 14.03 -5.33 22.41
CA ALA A 37 14.63 -4.03 22.15
C ALA A 37 15.67 -3.59 23.21
N LEU A 38 15.83 -4.35 24.30
CA LEU A 38 16.70 -4.03 25.44
C LEU A 38 16.42 -2.64 26.06
N ILE A 39 15.14 -2.32 26.21
CA ILE A 39 14.66 -1.07 26.83
C ILE A 39 13.72 -1.36 28.00
N ASN A 40 13.48 -0.36 28.84
CA ASN A 40 12.44 -0.45 29.88
C ASN A 40 11.07 0.01 29.35
N LYS A 41 9.99 -0.35 30.07
CA LYS A 41 8.61 0.03 29.70
C LYS A 41 8.41 1.56 29.65
N SER A 42 9.05 2.31 30.54
CA SER A 42 8.93 3.77 30.54
C SER A 42 9.51 4.39 29.26
N THR A 43 10.56 3.78 28.71
CA THR A 43 11.11 4.18 27.41
C THR A 43 10.13 3.90 26.28
N PHE A 44 9.46 2.73 26.25
CA PHE A 44 8.43 2.43 25.28
C PHE A 44 7.29 3.45 25.33
N TYR A 45 6.71 3.66 26.53
CA TYR A 45 5.57 4.57 26.72
C TYR A 45 5.89 6.06 26.50
N LYS A 46 7.16 6.42 26.40
CA LYS A 46 7.57 7.75 25.95
C LYS A 46 7.27 8.00 24.48
N TYR A 47 7.23 6.94 23.66
CA TYR A 47 7.05 7.03 22.20
C TYR A 47 5.70 6.53 21.71
N TYR A 48 5.12 5.54 22.39
CA TYR A 48 3.89 4.87 21.99
C TYR A 48 2.98 4.65 23.19
N VAL A 49 1.71 5.01 23.07
CA VAL A 49 0.72 4.80 24.15
C VAL A 49 0.43 3.31 24.35
N ASP A 50 0.50 2.52 23.28
CA ASP A 50 0.31 1.07 23.27
C ASP A 50 0.87 0.43 21.99
N ILE A 51 0.65 -0.88 21.81
CA ILE A 51 1.07 -1.62 20.62
C ILE A 51 0.25 -1.26 19.40
N TYR A 52 -0.97 -0.82 19.56
CA TYR A 52 -1.85 -0.46 18.44
C TYR A 52 -1.40 0.84 17.79
N ALA A 53 -1.02 1.85 18.61
CA ALA A 53 -0.43 3.09 18.12
C ALA A 53 0.90 2.85 17.37
N LEU A 54 1.72 1.90 17.86
CA LEU A 54 2.93 1.48 17.15
C LEU A 54 2.60 0.78 15.83
N SER A 55 1.61 -0.12 15.82
CA SER A 55 1.16 -0.82 14.59
C SER A 55 0.64 0.17 13.56
N GLU A 56 -0.19 1.13 14.00
CA GLU A 56 -0.77 2.15 13.13
C GLU A 56 0.30 3.05 12.48
N GLU A 57 1.30 3.52 13.25
CA GLU A 57 2.43 4.29 12.71
C GLU A 57 3.16 3.50 11.61
N LEU A 58 3.43 2.21 11.85
CA LEU A 58 4.11 1.35 10.89
C LEU A 58 3.25 1.04 9.67
N GLU A 59 1.95 0.79 9.87
CA GLU A 59 1.00 0.55 8.79
C GLU A 59 0.89 1.76 7.87
N GLU A 60 0.80 2.98 8.42
CA GLU A 60 0.76 4.23 7.64
C GLU A 60 2.04 4.42 6.82
N GLU A 61 3.20 4.19 7.44
CA GLU A 61 4.48 4.31 6.75
C GLU A 61 4.61 3.30 5.60
N VAL A 62 4.22 2.04 5.83
CA VAL A 62 4.28 1.00 4.80
C VAL A 62 3.31 1.29 3.66
N ILE A 63 2.10 1.74 3.97
CA ILE A 63 1.13 2.16 2.95
C ILE A 63 1.67 3.35 2.13
N GLN A 64 2.30 4.32 2.79
CA GLN A 64 2.87 5.47 2.09
C GLN A 64 4.02 5.04 1.18
N ASN A 65 4.96 4.23 1.68
CA ASN A 65 6.08 3.71 0.88
C ASN A 65 5.59 2.87 -0.30
N PHE A 66 4.57 2.03 -0.07
CA PHE A 66 3.93 1.26 -1.13
C PHE A 66 3.32 2.18 -2.19
N TRP A 67 2.57 3.21 -1.77
CA TRP A 67 1.93 4.17 -2.64
C TRP A 67 2.93 4.97 -3.47
N ASP A 68 4.01 5.43 -2.86
CA ASP A 68 5.06 6.19 -3.52
C ASP A 68 5.83 5.34 -4.54
N GLY A 69 6.05 4.06 -4.23
CA GLY A 69 6.69 3.09 -5.12
C GLY A 69 5.78 2.50 -6.20
N PHE A 70 4.46 2.74 -6.13
CA PHE A 70 3.51 2.24 -7.11
C PHE A 70 3.41 3.21 -8.30
N THR A 71 4.31 3.08 -9.25
CA THR A 71 4.43 3.97 -10.41
C THR A 71 3.28 3.83 -11.41
N GLU A 72 2.66 2.65 -11.51
CA GLU A 72 1.57 2.33 -12.44
C GLU A 72 0.18 2.66 -11.89
N LYS A 73 0.08 3.38 -10.75
CA LYS A 73 -1.21 3.75 -10.16
C LYS A 73 -2.12 4.53 -11.09
N ASP A 74 -1.56 5.24 -12.07
CA ASP A 74 -2.30 6.02 -13.07
C ASP A 74 -2.96 5.14 -14.13
N CYS A 75 -2.49 3.90 -14.28
CA CYS A 75 -2.86 3.03 -15.41
C CYS A 75 -4.23 2.37 -15.25
N LEU A 76 -4.90 2.43 -14.08
CA LEU A 76 -6.12 1.67 -13.80
C LEU A 76 -7.17 1.80 -14.91
N ILE A 77 -7.34 2.97 -15.52
CA ILE A 77 -8.41 3.25 -16.48
C ILE A 77 -7.99 2.97 -17.92
N TYR A 78 -6.76 3.32 -18.29
CA TYR A 78 -6.34 3.29 -19.71
C TYR A 78 -5.39 2.15 -20.04
N ASP A 79 -4.73 1.54 -19.07
CA ASP A 79 -3.93 0.31 -19.21
C ASP A 79 -4.05 -0.54 -17.93
N PRO A 80 -5.21 -1.15 -17.68
CA PRO A 80 -5.44 -1.92 -16.46
C PRO A 80 -4.49 -3.11 -16.30
N LYS A 81 -3.97 -3.68 -17.40
CA LYS A 81 -2.96 -4.75 -17.32
C LYS A 81 -1.65 -4.24 -16.73
N GLN A 82 -1.20 -3.06 -17.15
CA GLN A 82 -0.02 -2.42 -16.58
C GLN A 82 -0.24 -2.04 -15.11
N PHE A 83 -1.43 -1.57 -14.74
CA PHE A 83 -1.80 -1.33 -13.34
C PHE A 83 -1.64 -2.58 -12.48
N PHE A 84 -2.19 -3.73 -12.89
CA PHE A 84 -2.08 -4.98 -12.13
C PHE A 84 -0.63 -5.48 -12.03
N LYS A 85 0.14 -5.36 -13.11
CA LYS A 85 1.56 -5.70 -13.12
C LYS A 85 2.37 -4.83 -12.14
N GLY A 86 2.12 -3.52 -12.13
CA GLY A 86 2.72 -2.60 -11.18
C GLY A 86 2.31 -2.90 -9.74
N LEU A 87 1.03 -3.21 -9.50
CA LEU A 87 0.53 -3.62 -8.20
C LEU A 87 1.23 -4.88 -7.68
N GLN A 88 1.38 -5.92 -8.51
CA GLN A 88 2.12 -7.13 -8.15
C GLN A 88 3.59 -6.84 -7.81
N ASN A 89 4.26 -6.05 -8.64
CA ASN A 89 5.66 -5.66 -8.42
C ASN A 89 5.82 -4.91 -7.10
N SER A 90 4.91 -3.95 -6.82
CA SER A 90 4.92 -3.17 -5.59
C SER A 90 4.66 -4.04 -4.36
N VAL A 91 3.74 -5.01 -4.43
CA VAL A 91 3.52 -6.00 -3.37
C VAL A 91 4.77 -6.83 -3.16
N GLN A 92 5.38 -7.37 -4.21
CA GLN A 92 6.57 -8.21 -4.11
C GLN A 92 7.76 -7.46 -3.51
N THR A 93 7.96 -6.20 -3.91
CA THR A 93 9.06 -5.37 -3.40
C THR A 93 8.89 -5.04 -1.91
N ASN A 94 7.66 -4.92 -1.42
CA ASN A 94 7.35 -4.57 -0.04
C ASN A 94 6.94 -5.76 0.83
N LEU A 95 7.09 -7.00 0.34
CA LEU A 95 6.56 -8.20 0.99
C LEU A 95 7.08 -8.39 2.42
N ASP A 96 8.37 -8.15 2.65
CA ASP A 96 9.03 -8.31 3.97
C ASP A 96 8.46 -7.37 5.04
N THR A 97 7.92 -6.24 4.64
CA THR A 97 7.28 -5.27 5.55
C THR A 97 5.77 -5.44 5.62
N LEU A 98 5.14 -5.83 4.51
CA LEU A 98 3.70 -6.08 4.46
C LEU A 98 3.29 -7.32 5.26
N LEU A 99 4.02 -8.44 5.13
CA LEU A 99 3.66 -9.69 5.77
C LEU A 99 3.55 -9.56 7.30
N PRO A 100 4.54 -9.05 8.04
CA PRO A 100 4.44 -8.96 9.50
C PRO A 100 3.28 -8.07 9.97
N LEU A 101 2.91 -7.06 9.20
CA LEU A 101 1.84 -6.13 9.58
C LEU A 101 0.44 -6.63 9.22
N TYR A 102 0.31 -7.28 8.05
CA TYR A 102 -1.00 -7.53 7.44
C TYR A 102 -1.34 -9.02 7.22
N GLN A 103 -0.48 -10.00 7.59
CA GLN A 103 -0.74 -11.42 7.33
C GLN A 103 -2.09 -11.92 7.88
N ASP A 104 -2.48 -11.44 9.05
CA ASP A 104 -3.74 -11.74 9.74
C ASP A 104 -4.82 -10.66 9.52
N ARG A 105 -4.48 -9.54 8.90
CA ARG A 105 -5.31 -8.34 8.77
C ARG A 105 -5.26 -7.74 7.37
N ILE A 106 -5.11 -8.56 6.34
CA ILE A 106 -4.93 -8.10 4.95
C ILE A 106 -6.08 -7.22 4.44
N SER A 107 -7.29 -7.39 4.98
CA SER A 107 -8.43 -6.52 4.65
C SER A 107 -8.16 -5.06 4.99
N ILE A 108 -7.39 -4.77 6.04
CA ILE A 108 -7.02 -3.40 6.43
C ILE A 108 -6.11 -2.78 5.37
N PHE A 109 -5.15 -3.55 4.83
CA PHE A 109 -4.31 -3.09 3.72
C PHE A 109 -5.17 -2.67 2.52
N PHE A 110 -6.10 -3.54 2.10
CA PHE A 110 -6.98 -3.23 0.97
C PHE A 110 -7.89 -2.04 1.23
N THR A 111 -8.41 -1.88 2.45
CA THR A 111 -9.21 -0.70 2.83
C THR A 111 -8.39 0.60 2.75
N LYS A 112 -7.15 0.58 3.22
CA LYS A 112 -6.25 1.75 3.14
C LYS A 112 -5.87 2.06 1.68
N MET A 113 -5.63 1.05 0.86
CA MET A 113 -5.36 1.22 -0.57
C MET A 113 -6.59 1.73 -1.34
N GLU A 114 -7.79 1.22 -1.02
CA GLU A 114 -9.05 1.73 -1.59
C GLU A 114 -9.20 3.23 -1.33
N LYS A 115 -8.98 3.65 -0.08
CA LYS A 115 -9.05 5.07 0.28
C LYS A 115 -8.07 5.91 -0.55
N LYS A 116 -6.80 5.50 -0.63
CA LYS A 116 -5.78 6.23 -1.41
C LYS A 116 -6.11 6.29 -2.90
N LEU A 117 -6.56 5.19 -3.49
CA LEU A 117 -6.97 5.17 -4.90
C LEU A 117 -8.18 6.08 -5.16
N LYS A 118 -9.19 6.06 -4.28
CA LYS A 118 -10.36 6.95 -4.39
C LYS A 118 -9.95 8.42 -4.30
N GLU A 119 -9.14 8.79 -3.31
CA GLU A 119 -8.64 10.15 -3.15
C GLU A 119 -7.83 10.60 -4.38
N TYR A 120 -6.99 9.71 -4.90
CA TYR A 120 -6.19 9.97 -6.09
C TYR A 120 -7.05 10.20 -7.33
N TYR A 121 -7.96 9.27 -7.61
CA TYR A 121 -8.79 9.34 -8.82
C TYR A 121 -9.92 10.38 -8.75
N ALA A 122 -10.40 10.76 -7.56
CA ALA A 122 -11.39 11.82 -7.40
C ALA A 122 -10.92 13.15 -7.97
N SER A 123 -9.61 13.44 -7.91
CA SER A 123 -9.02 14.65 -8.48
C SER A 123 -9.07 14.71 -10.02
N PHE A 124 -9.31 13.57 -10.68
CA PHE A 124 -9.37 13.43 -12.14
C PHE A 124 -10.79 13.23 -12.68
N ALA A 125 -11.77 13.07 -11.80
CA ALA A 125 -13.17 12.94 -12.21
C ALA A 125 -13.66 14.25 -12.86
N ARG A 126 -14.32 14.13 -14.02
CA ARG A 126 -14.80 15.26 -14.81
C ARG A 126 -16.25 15.62 -14.47
N SER A 127 -16.95 14.72 -13.76
CA SER A 127 -18.33 14.88 -13.33
C SER A 127 -18.60 14.02 -12.10
N GLU A 128 -19.70 14.31 -11.38
CA GLU A 128 -20.15 13.50 -10.25
C GLU A 128 -20.47 12.04 -10.68
N GLU A 129 -21.01 11.86 -11.88
CA GLU A 129 -21.27 10.52 -12.45
C GLU A 129 -19.97 9.74 -12.62
N GLU A 130 -18.94 10.38 -13.15
CA GLU A 130 -17.62 9.77 -13.34
C GLU A 130 -16.95 9.42 -12.00
N GLU A 131 -17.09 10.25 -10.98
CA GLU A 131 -16.61 9.96 -9.62
C GLU A 131 -17.27 8.70 -9.04
N ILE A 132 -18.60 8.55 -9.22
CA ILE A 132 -19.33 7.35 -8.81
C ILE A 132 -18.85 6.12 -9.56
N GLN A 133 -18.66 6.22 -10.87
CA GLN A 133 -18.17 5.12 -11.71
C GLN A 133 -16.75 4.69 -11.30
N LEU A 134 -15.84 5.64 -11.06
CA LEU A 134 -14.49 5.39 -10.56
C LEU A 134 -14.50 4.73 -9.19
N SER A 135 -15.34 5.21 -8.28
CA SER A 135 -15.51 4.60 -6.96
C SER A 135 -15.96 3.14 -7.05
N PHE A 136 -16.96 2.86 -7.88
CA PHE A 136 -17.45 1.50 -8.13
C PHE A 136 -16.34 0.60 -8.72
N LEU A 137 -15.61 1.11 -9.69
CA LEU A 137 -14.51 0.41 -10.33
C LEU A 137 -13.40 0.05 -9.32
N ILE A 138 -12.96 1.00 -8.52
CA ILE A 138 -11.90 0.80 -7.52
C ILE A 138 -12.33 -0.24 -6.49
N ILE A 139 -13.53 -0.11 -5.94
CA ILE A 139 -14.06 -1.06 -4.95
C ILE A 139 -14.18 -2.45 -5.58
N GLY A 140 -14.86 -2.56 -6.73
CA GLY A 140 -15.07 -3.83 -7.42
C GLY A 140 -13.76 -4.53 -7.74
N THR A 141 -12.77 -3.80 -8.25
CA THR A 141 -11.45 -4.32 -8.58
C THR A 141 -10.72 -4.85 -7.35
N LEU A 142 -10.58 -4.02 -6.31
CA LEU A 142 -9.83 -4.41 -5.11
C LEU A 142 -10.50 -5.55 -4.35
N HIS A 143 -11.82 -5.52 -4.18
CA HIS A 143 -12.55 -6.59 -3.52
C HIS A 143 -12.51 -7.91 -4.30
N THR A 144 -12.65 -7.87 -5.62
CA THR A 144 -12.54 -9.06 -6.45
C THR A 144 -11.13 -9.64 -6.36
N PHE A 145 -10.10 -8.82 -6.50
CA PHE A 145 -8.71 -9.25 -6.34
C PHE A 145 -8.47 -9.86 -4.95
N GLN A 146 -8.90 -9.20 -3.88
CA GLN A 146 -8.78 -9.69 -2.51
C GLN A 146 -9.43 -11.06 -2.31
N ASN A 147 -10.64 -11.24 -2.84
CA ASN A 147 -11.42 -12.48 -2.65
C ASN A 147 -10.84 -13.67 -3.42
N TYR A 148 -10.30 -13.43 -4.61
CA TYR A 148 -9.86 -14.51 -5.50
C TYR A 148 -8.35 -14.75 -5.51
N ARG A 149 -7.51 -13.84 -5.02
CA ARG A 149 -6.03 -13.94 -5.04
C ARG A 149 -5.48 -15.23 -4.41
N ASN A 150 -6.19 -15.82 -3.45
CA ASN A 150 -5.83 -17.09 -2.79
C ASN A 150 -6.68 -18.26 -3.30
N SER A 151 -7.42 -18.09 -4.39
CA SER A 151 -8.28 -19.12 -4.96
C SER A 151 -7.42 -20.25 -5.52
N LYS A 152 -7.81 -21.50 -5.22
CA LYS A 152 -7.24 -22.66 -5.90
C LYS A 152 -7.85 -22.90 -7.28
N LYS A 153 -8.93 -22.19 -7.61
CA LYS A 153 -9.70 -22.36 -8.84
C LYS A 153 -9.20 -21.44 -9.97
N PHE A 154 -8.73 -20.24 -9.63
CA PHE A 154 -8.32 -19.25 -10.59
C PHE A 154 -6.85 -18.89 -10.37
N THR A 155 -6.09 -18.74 -11.45
CA THR A 155 -4.73 -18.16 -11.40
C THR A 155 -4.80 -16.64 -11.26
N ALA A 156 -3.74 -16.03 -10.78
CA ALA A 156 -3.65 -14.57 -10.69
C ALA A 156 -3.85 -13.92 -12.07
N GLU A 157 -3.26 -14.50 -13.12
CA GLU A 157 -3.37 -14.05 -14.51
C GLU A 157 -4.83 -14.02 -14.99
N VAL A 158 -5.62 -15.06 -14.72
CA VAL A 158 -7.05 -15.10 -15.09
C VAL A 158 -7.84 -14.03 -14.37
N ILE A 159 -7.52 -13.75 -13.09
CA ILE A 159 -8.19 -12.70 -12.31
C ILE A 159 -7.86 -11.33 -12.91
N GLU A 160 -6.59 -11.07 -13.17
CA GLU A 160 -6.10 -9.80 -13.72
C GLU A 160 -6.64 -9.53 -15.13
N GLU A 161 -6.60 -10.52 -16.02
CA GLU A 161 -7.17 -10.40 -17.37
C GLU A 161 -8.68 -10.15 -17.34
N SER A 162 -9.40 -10.85 -16.46
CA SER A 162 -10.85 -10.67 -16.32
C SER A 162 -11.19 -9.27 -15.80
N LEU A 163 -10.46 -8.78 -14.81
CA LEU A 163 -10.64 -7.43 -14.27
C LEU A 163 -10.26 -6.37 -15.29
N ALA A 164 -9.15 -6.54 -16.00
CA ALA A 164 -8.73 -5.63 -17.06
C ALA A 164 -9.80 -5.51 -18.14
N HIS A 165 -10.34 -6.64 -18.61
CA HIS A 165 -11.41 -6.67 -19.60
C HIS A 165 -12.69 -5.95 -19.13
N ILE A 166 -13.08 -6.13 -17.86
CA ILE A 166 -14.23 -5.42 -17.29
C ILE A 166 -13.98 -3.91 -17.30
N ILE A 167 -12.80 -3.47 -16.88
CA ILE A 167 -12.43 -2.07 -16.84
C ILE A 167 -12.45 -1.45 -18.24
N GLU A 168 -11.83 -2.12 -19.21
CA GLU A 168 -11.78 -1.70 -20.61
C GLU A 168 -13.19 -1.53 -21.20
N ASN A 169 -14.13 -2.43 -20.87
CA ASN A 169 -15.51 -2.37 -21.38
C ASN A 169 -16.38 -1.31 -20.68
N ILE A 170 -16.15 -1.02 -19.41
CA ILE A 170 -16.93 -0.02 -18.66
C ILE A 170 -16.53 1.40 -19.06
N PHE A 171 -15.22 1.65 -19.16
CA PHE A 171 -14.68 3.00 -19.41
C PHE A 171 -14.42 3.31 -20.89
N CYS A 172 -14.89 2.48 -21.81
CA CYS A 172 -14.86 2.66 -23.27
C CYS A 172 -13.90 3.76 -23.77
N VAL A 173 -12.66 3.39 -23.99
CA VAL A 173 -11.84 3.58 -25.19
C VAL A 173 -11.31 4.97 -25.55
N GLU A 174 -11.80 6.11 -25.13
CA GLU A 174 -11.28 7.43 -25.60
C GLU A 174 -10.65 8.31 -24.53
N ARG A 175 -10.16 7.74 -23.44
CA ARG A 175 -9.44 8.53 -22.46
C ARG A 175 -7.97 8.63 -22.82
N LYS A 176 -7.53 9.84 -23.15
CA LYS A 176 -6.10 10.16 -23.16
C LYS A 176 -5.52 9.90 -21.76
N PRO A 177 -4.26 9.43 -21.67
CA PRO A 177 -3.56 9.29 -20.40
C PRO A 177 -3.76 10.55 -19.54
N LEU A 178 -3.84 10.36 -18.22
CA LEU A 178 -3.84 11.49 -17.28
C LEU A 178 -2.61 12.36 -17.55
N PRO A 179 -2.72 13.68 -17.47
CA PRO A 179 -1.55 14.54 -17.60
C PRO A 179 -0.52 14.11 -16.54
N GLU A 180 0.72 13.91 -16.97
CA GLU A 180 1.82 13.58 -16.06
C GLU A 180 1.78 14.55 -14.87
N SER A 181 1.67 14.02 -13.65
CA SER A 181 1.76 14.84 -12.46
C SER A 181 3.11 15.57 -12.49
N GLU A 182 3.15 16.83 -12.11
CA GLU A 182 4.39 17.65 -12.14
C GLU A 182 5.54 16.99 -11.36
N GLU A 183 5.23 16.12 -10.40
CA GLU A 183 6.21 15.30 -9.69
C GLU A 183 6.94 14.26 -10.58
N ASN A 184 6.25 13.66 -11.55
CA ASN A 184 6.87 12.72 -12.48
C ASN A 184 7.73 13.44 -13.53
N LYS A 185 7.42 14.68 -13.88
CA LYS A 185 8.28 15.49 -14.76
C LYS A 185 9.63 15.81 -14.12
N MET A 186 9.65 16.14 -12.82
CA MET A 186 10.90 16.42 -12.11
C MET A 186 11.80 15.19 -11.97
N LEU A 187 11.24 13.98 -11.89
CA LEU A 187 12.01 12.73 -11.82
C LEU A 187 12.61 12.32 -13.17
N HIS A 188 11.96 12.64 -14.30
CA HIS A 188 12.49 12.35 -15.63
C HIS A 188 13.55 13.37 -16.08
N ASP A 189 13.39 14.65 -15.74
CA ASP A 189 14.36 15.69 -16.10
C ASP A 189 15.71 15.50 -15.38
N HIS A 190 15.73 14.99 -14.16
CA HIS A 190 16.99 14.68 -13.45
C HIS A 190 17.75 13.44 -13.97
N GLN A 191 17.11 12.56 -14.76
CA GLN A 191 17.80 11.42 -15.39
C GLN A 191 18.42 11.73 -16.75
N THR A 192 18.02 12.81 -17.39
CA THR A 192 18.56 13.22 -18.70
C THR A 192 19.74 14.19 -18.62
N GLU A 193 19.90 14.93 -17.52
CA GLU A 193 21.06 15.85 -17.33
C GLU A 193 22.35 15.18 -16.84
N GLY A 194 22.31 13.90 -16.48
CA GLY A 194 23.48 13.14 -15.98
C GLY A 194 24.31 12.41 -17.08
N ARG A 195 24.01 12.65 -18.37
CA ARG A 195 24.75 12.04 -19.48
C ARG A 195 25.19 13.09 -20.53
N SER A 196 26.07 13.96 -20.11
CA SER A 196 26.87 14.77 -21.05
C SER A 196 28.27 14.85 -20.53
#